data_307d44b5dcc2d13db6c38176f53a99ef
#
_entry.id   307d44b5dcc2d13db6c38176f53a99ef
#
_cell.length_a   1.000
_cell.length_b   1.000
_cell.length_c   1.000
_cell.angle_alpha   90.00
_cell.angle_beta   90.00
_cell.angle_gamma   90.00
#
_symmetry.space_group_name_H-M   'P 1'
#
loop_
_entity.id
_entity.type
_entity.pdbx_description
1 polymer ?
#
loop_
_entity_poly.entity_id
_entity_poly.type
_entity_poly.pdbx_seq_one_letter_code
_entity_poly.pdbx_strand_id
1 'polypeptide(L)'
;PRLLARIRRTYDAEAAEDAYLPFFERLTSVDLLHIDDLGAEKRSDWVLEQLYALIDERYVTKRAVIVTTNLDEAELEEQIGARTVSRLVEICGDPLRLEGEDKRYRPPAELDLPPSAARAEPDAAPSSP
;
A
#
# COMPACT_ATOMS: atom_id res chain seq x y z
N PRO A 1 -4.34 -1.61 1.95
CA PRO A 1 -5.80 -1.52 2.07
C PRO A 1 -6.57 -2.09 0.87
N ARG A 2 -5.97 -2.18 -0.32
CA ARG A 2 -6.70 -2.60 -1.53
C ARG A 2 -6.89 -4.10 -1.69
N LEU A 3 -5.99 -4.93 -1.14
CA LEU A 3 -6.05 -6.38 -1.31
C LEU A 3 -7.26 -6.98 -0.59
N LEU A 4 -7.36 -6.78 0.71
CA LEU A 4 -8.45 -7.32 1.54
C LEU A 4 -9.81 -6.72 1.16
N ALA A 5 -9.85 -5.44 0.77
CA ALA A 5 -11.05 -4.84 0.21
C ALA A 5 -11.47 -5.49 -1.12
N ARG A 6 -10.52 -5.92 -1.96
CA ARG A 6 -10.84 -6.69 -3.18
C ARG A 6 -11.31 -8.08 -2.85
N ILE A 7 -10.66 -8.77 -1.93
CA ILE A 7 -11.10 -10.09 -1.46
C ILE A 7 -12.54 -10.00 -0.94
N ARG A 8 -12.84 -9.01 -0.10
CA ARG A 8 -14.19 -8.80 0.44
C ARG A 8 -15.22 -8.49 -0.66
N ARG A 9 -14.91 -7.58 -1.58
CA ARG A 9 -15.82 -7.26 -2.70
C ARG A 9 -16.09 -8.46 -3.60
N THR A 10 -15.13 -9.35 -3.76
CA THR A 10 -15.29 -10.57 -4.55
C THR A 10 -16.19 -11.57 -3.81
N TYR A 11 -16.24 -11.53 -2.50
CA TYR A 11 -17.08 -12.39 -1.67
C TYR A 11 -18.52 -11.85 -1.49
N ASP A 12 -18.71 -10.52 -1.39
CA ASP A 12 -20.01 -9.88 -1.14
C ASP A 12 -20.92 -9.79 -2.40
N ALA A 13 -20.42 -10.11 -3.60
CA ALA A 13 -21.24 -10.12 -4.81
C ALA A 13 -21.97 -11.45 -4.97
N GLU A 14 -23.25 -11.45 -5.38
CA GLU A 14 -24.09 -12.67 -5.58
C GLU A 14 -23.52 -13.66 -6.62
N ALA A 15 -22.44 -13.28 -7.33
CA ALA A 15 -21.66 -14.14 -8.23
C ALA A 15 -20.28 -14.52 -7.62
N ALA A 16 -20.15 -14.47 -6.29
CA ALA A 16 -18.89 -14.34 -5.58
C ALA A 16 -18.05 -15.61 -5.51
N GLU A 17 -18.66 -16.80 -5.43
CA GLU A 17 -17.89 -18.05 -5.36
C GLU A 17 -17.04 -18.24 -6.61
N ASP A 18 -17.59 -17.93 -7.79
CA ASP A 18 -16.90 -18.10 -9.07
C ASP A 18 -15.74 -17.10 -9.27
N ALA A 19 -15.77 -15.94 -8.62
CA ALA A 19 -14.73 -14.92 -8.76
C ALA A 19 -13.70 -14.93 -7.62
N TYR A 20 -14.10 -15.39 -6.43
CA TYR A 20 -13.22 -15.45 -5.26
C TYR A 20 -12.14 -16.52 -5.39
N LEU A 21 -12.52 -17.76 -5.75
CA LEU A 21 -11.57 -18.86 -5.85
C LEU A 21 -10.44 -18.58 -6.85
N PRO A 22 -10.69 -18.15 -8.11
CA PRO A 22 -9.62 -17.82 -9.04
C PRO A 22 -8.75 -16.65 -8.56
N PHE A 23 -9.32 -15.69 -7.83
CA PHE A 23 -8.56 -14.59 -7.28
C PHE A 23 -7.63 -15.06 -6.15
N PHE A 24 -8.14 -15.88 -5.22
CA PHE A 24 -7.36 -16.45 -4.13
C PHE A 24 -6.25 -17.37 -4.68
N GLU A 25 -6.56 -18.23 -5.65
CA GLU A 25 -5.58 -19.07 -6.34
C GLU A 25 -4.46 -18.25 -6.98
N ARG A 26 -4.78 -17.12 -7.59
CA ARG A 26 -3.75 -16.22 -8.13
C ARG A 26 -2.85 -15.65 -7.04
N LEU A 27 -3.40 -15.25 -5.90
CA LEU A 27 -2.61 -14.73 -4.79
C LEU A 27 -1.70 -15.77 -4.15
N THR A 28 -2.15 -17.02 -4.12
CA THR A 28 -1.36 -18.13 -3.58
C THR A 28 -0.35 -18.68 -4.58
N SER A 29 -0.60 -18.56 -5.89
CA SER A 29 0.22 -19.18 -6.95
C SER A 29 1.34 -18.30 -7.52
N VAL A 30 1.26 -16.96 -7.43
CA VAL A 30 2.35 -16.09 -7.92
C VAL A 30 3.65 -16.32 -7.17
N ASP A 31 4.79 -16.23 -7.83
CA ASP A 31 6.09 -16.48 -7.21
C ASP A 31 6.40 -15.51 -6.08
N LEU A 32 6.08 -14.23 -6.26
CA LEU A 32 6.24 -13.19 -5.27
C LEU A 32 4.93 -12.44 -5.05
N LEU A 33 4.49 -12.36 -3.80
CA LEU A 33 3.36 -11.53 -3.38
C LEU A 33 3.86 -10.35 -2.56
N HIS A 34 3.50 -9.13 -2.98
CA HIS A 34 3.74 -7.93 -2.20
C HIS A 34 2.43 -7.47 -1.54
N ILE A 35 2.42 -7.41 -0.22
CA ILE A 35 1.32 -6.88 0.60
C ILE A 35 1.78 -5.56 1.19
N ASP A 36 1.23 -4.47 0.69
CA ASP A 36 1.60 -3.12 1.10
C ASP A 36 0.67 -2.59 2.19
N ASP A 37 1.25 -1.94 3.21
CA ASP A 37 0.54 -1.28 4.31
C ASP A 37 -0.37 -2.24 5.11
N LEU A 38 0.17 -3.42 5.46
CA LEU A 38 -0.57 -4.44 6.20
C LEU A 38 -0.97 -3.94 7.59
N GLY A 39 -2.21 -4.20 7.98
CA GLY A 39 -2.78 -3.78 9.26
C GLY A 39 -3.49 -2.43 9.22
N ALA A 40 -3.50 -1.73 8.08
CA ALA A 40 -4.25 -0.50 7.90
C ALA A 40 -5.77 -0.73 7.67
N GLU A 41 -6.18 -1.99 7.46
CA GLU A 41 -7.55 -2.33 7.18
C GLU A 41 -8.41 -2.42 8.44
N LYS A 42 -9.72 -2.22 8.24
CA LYS A 42 -10.70 -2.45 9.30
C LYS A 42 -10.73 -3.96 9.63
N ARG A 43 -10.45 -4.29 10.89
CA ARG A 43 -10.47 -5.64 11.42
C ARG A 43 -11.86 -6.26 11.31
N SER A 44 -11.95 -7.49 10.84
CA SER A 44 -13.10 -8.38 10.93
C SER A 44 -12.62 -9.83 10.97
N ASP A 45 -13.36 -10.71 11.62
CA ASP A 45 -12.97 -12.11 11.76
C ASP A 45 -12.77 -12.78 10.40
N TRP A 46 -13.64 -12.48 9.45
CA TRP A 46 -13.52 -12.97 8.09
C TRP A 46 -12.21 -12.51 7.41
N VAL A 47 -11.83 -11.22 7.55
CA VAL A 47 -10.58 -10.70 7.00
C VAL A 47 -9.37 -11.42 7.62
N LEU A 48 -9.41 -11.67 8.93
CA LEU A 48 -8.35 -12.40 9.64
C LEU A 48 -8.20 -13.83 9.14
N GLU A 49 -9.31 -14.52 8.93
CA GLU A 49 -9.32 -15.88 8.39
C GLU A 49 -8.74 -15.94 6.97
N GLN A 50 -9.16 -15.02 6.08
CA GLN A 50 -8.67 -14.98 4.71
C GLN A 50 -7.18 -14.63 4.63
N LEU A 51 -6.74 -13.68 5.45
CA LEU A 51 -5.34 -13.30 5.52
C LEU A 51 -4.48 -14.47 6.04
N TYR A 52 -4.93 -15.13 7.12
CA TYR A 52 -4.25 -16.29 7.64
C TYR A 52 -4.16 -17.41 6.59
N ALA A 53 -5.28 -17.76 5.94
CA ALA A 53 -5.30 -18.79 4.91
C ALA A 53 -4.33 -18.49 3.75
N LEU A 54 -4.28 -17.23 3.30
CA LEU A 54 -3.36 -16.78 2.26
C LEU A 54 -1.88 -16.95 2.68
N ILE A 55 -1.55 -16.51 3.87
CA ILE A 55 -0.17 -16.55 4.37
C ILE A 55 0.24 -18.00 4.67
N ASP A 56 -0.65 -18.81 5.26
CA ASP A 56 -0.38 -20.21 5.56
C ASP A 56 -0.18 -21.04 4.28
N GLU A 57 -0.99 -20.84 3.25
CA GLU A 57 -0.82 -21.50 1.95
C GLU A 57 0.54 -21.14 1.32
N ARG A 58 0.93 -19.87 1.36
CA ARG A 58 2.25 -19.45 0.85
C ARG A 58 3.40 -19.98 1.68
N TYR A 59 3.23 -20.13 3.00
CA TYR A 59 4.19 -20.77 3.87
C TYR A 59 4.40 -22.25 3.49
N VAL A 60 3.30 -23.00 3.34
CA VAL A 60 3.35 -24.42 2.98
C VAL A 60 3.96 -24.64 1.60
N THR A 61 3.61 -23.79 0.64
CA THR A 61 4.12 -23.87 -0.74
C THR A 61 5.48 -23.19 -0.94
N LYS A 62 6.08 -22.64 0.12
CA LYS A 62 7.38 -21.94 0.14
C LYS A 62 7.47 -20.82 -0.89
N ARG A 63 6.39 -20.05 -1.04
CA ARG A 63 6.33 -18.91 -1.96
C ARG A 63 6.68 -17.60 -1.27
N ALA A 64 7.46 -16.78 -1.95
CA ALA A 64 7.99 -15.54 -1.39
C ALA A 64 6.91 -14.48 -1.14
N VAL A 65 7.04 -13.78 0.00
CA VAL A 65 6.17 -12.67 0.39
C VAL A 65 7.02 -11.47 0.77
N ILE A 66 6.61 -10.29 0.33
CA ILE A 66 7.11 -9.01 0.84
C ILE A 66 5.93 -8.34 1.53
N VAL A 67 6.15 -7.88 2.75
CA VAL A 67 5.15 -7.14 3.52
C VAL A 67 5.72 -5.81 3.96
N THR A 68 4.93 -4.75 3.84
CA THR A 68 5.20 -3.46 4.47
C THR A 68 4.10 -3.15 5.48
N THR A 69 4.46 -2.51 6.57
CA THR A 69 3.52 -2.06 7.61
C THR A 69 4.07 -0.83 8.31
N ASN A 70 3.19 0.00 8.85
CA ASN A 70 3.51 1.12 9.71
C ASN A 70 3.33 0.79 11.21
N LEU A 71 2.91 -0.44 11.51
CA LEU A 71 2.67 -0.93 12.85
C LEU A 71 3.93 -1.60 13.42
N ASP A 72 4.11 -1.52 14.72
CA ASP A 72 5.06 -2.38 15.40
C ASP A 72 4.53 -3.83 15.52
N GLU A 73 5.35 -4.73 16.02
CA GLU A 73 4.99 -6.16 16.09
C GLU A 73 3.76 -6.40 16.96
N ALA A 74 3.67 -5.74 18.13
CA ALA A 74 2.55 -5.91 19.05
C ALA A 74 1.24 -5.35 18.46
N GLU A 75 1.32 -4.18 17.83
CA GLU A 75 0.20 -3.57 17.12
C GLU A 75 -0.25 -4.45 15.94
N LEU A 76 0.70 -5.03 15.22
CA LEU A 76 0.41 -5.92 14.10
C LEU A 76 -0.27 -7.21 14.58
N GLU A 77 0.21 -7.81 15.68
CA GLU A 77 -0.44 -8.98 16.30
C GLU A 77 -1.88 -8.67 16.73
N GLU A 78 -2.12 -7.49 17.29
CA GLU A 78 -3.46 -7.05 17.64
C GLU A 78 -4.36 -6.91 16.41
N GLN A 79 -3.83 -6.41 15.30
CA GLN A 79 -4.59 -6.15 14.08
C GLN A 79 -4.86 -7.42 13.24
N ILE A 80 -3.87 -8.28 13.05
CA ILE A 80 -3.97 -9.43 12.13
C ILE A 80 -3.87 -10.80 12.82
N GLY A 81 -3.64 -10.82 14.13
CA GLY A 81 -3.52 -12.01 14.94
C GLY A 81 -2.11 -12.57 15.02
N ALA A 82 -1.69 -12.99 16.23
CA ALA A 82 -0.36 -13.52 16.52
C ALA A 82 0.04 -14.70 15.63
N ARG A 83 -0.90 -15.57 15.26
CA ARG A 83 -0.61 -16.71 14.36
C ARG A 83 -0.18 -16.26 12.96
N THR A 84 -0.81 -15.21 12.42
CA THR A 84 -0.47 -14.67 11.10
C THR A 84 0.89 -13.99 11.16
N VAL A 85 1.17 -13.23 12.22
CA VAL A 85 2.49 -12.59 12.42
C VAL A 85 3.58 -13.63 12.53
N SER A 86 3.39 -14.68 13.34
CA SER A 86 4.35 -15.80 13.46
C SER A 86 4.68 -16.42 12.09
N ARG A 87 3.68 -16.68 11.25
CA ARG A 87 3.89 -17.20 9.90
C ARG A 87 4.65 -16.22 9.00
N LEU A 88 4.34 -14.93 9.09
CA LEU A 88 5.07 -13.91 8.34
C LEU A 88 6.55 -13.85 8.73
N VAL A 89 6.87 -13.91 10.01
CA VAL A 89 8.26 -13.96 10.51
C VAL A 89 8.97 -15.23 9.99
N GLU A 90 8.31 -16.38 9.99
CA GLU A 90 8.89 -17.61 9.45
C GLU A 90 9.17 -17.52 7.93
N ILE A 91 8.34 -16.82 7.15
CA ILE A 91 8.53 -16.65 5.70
C ILE A 91 9.54 -15.55 5.38
N CYS A 92 9.38 -14.38 6.02
CA CYS A 92 10.10 -13.15 5.65
C CYS A 92 11.40 -12.95 6.45
N GLY A 93 11.56 -13.64 7.59
CA GLY A 93 12.57 -13.35 8.59
C GLY A 93 12.20 -12.16 9.47
N ASP A 94 13.19 -11.66 10.23
CA ASP A 94 12.99 -10.53 11.12
C ASP A 94 12.64 -9.25 10.37
N PRO A 95 11.72 -8.42 10.90
CA PRO A 95 11.33 -7.18 10.25
C PRO A 95 12.49 -6.19 10.15
N LEU A 96 12.63 -5.59 8.97
CA LEU A 96 13.59 -4.52 8.73
C LEU A 96 12.94 -3.17 9.00
N ARG A 97 13.46 -2.43 9.99
CA ARG A 97 12.98 -1.09 10.28
C ARG A 97 13.55 -0.09 9.27
N LEU A 98 12.67 0.59 8.58
CA LEU A 98 13.03 1.67 7.67
C LEU A 98 12.85 3.01 8.38
N GLU A 99 13.94 3.74 8.57
CA GLU A 99 13.94 5.06 9.19
C GLU A 99 14.35 6.12 8.17
N GLY A 100 13.92 7.35 8.36
CA GLY A 100 14.29 8.47 7.51
C GLY A 100 13.16 9.48 7.31
N GLU A 101 13.48 10.55 6.60
CA GLU A 101 12.50 11.56 6.23
C GLU A 101 11.51 11.03 5.16
N ASP A 102 10.26 11.47 5.24
CA ASP A 102 9.25 11.17 4.22
C ASP A 102 9.64 11.81 2.88
N LYS A 103 10.09 10.97 1.96
CA LYS A 103 10.51 11.41 0.60
C LYS A 103 9.32 11.66 -0.35
N ARG A 104 8.09 11.39 0.08
CA ARG A 104 6.89 11.70 -0.72
C ARG A 104 6.60 13.19 -0.74
N TYR A 105 6.95 13.91 0.34
CA TYR A 105 6.89 15.36 0.37
C TYR A 105 8.16 15.93 -0.25
N ARG A 106 8.15 16.10 -1.55
CA ARG A 106 9.08 17.00 -2.22
C ARG A 106 8.37 18.35 -2.31
N PRO A 107 8.79 19.39 -1.56
CA PRO A 107 8.26 20.73 -1.80
C PRO A 107 8.42 21.00 -3.28
N PRO A 108 7.45 21.64 -3.97
CA PRO A 108 7.62 22.02 -5.35
C PRO A 108 8.95 22.77 -5.41
N ALA A 109 9.88 22.26 -6.23
CA ALA A 109 11.11 22.98 -6.50
C ALA A 109 10.64 24.41 -6.83
N GLU A 110 11.16 25.40 -6.10
CA GLU A 110 10.96 26.80 -6.47
C GLU A 110 11.24 26.84 -7.98
N LEU A 111 10.18 26.96 -8.75
CA LEU A 111 10.30 27.17 -10.18
C LEU A 111 11.11 28.45 -10.26
N ASP A 112 12.37 28.34 -10.69
CA ASP A 112 13.14 29.46 -11.20
C ASP A 112 12.37 30.01 -12.42
N LEU A 113 11.29 30.71 -12.09
CA LEU A 113 10.64 31.54 -13.10
C LEU A 113 11.66 32.62 -13.47
N PRO A 114 12.05 32.73 -14.73
CA PRO A 114 12.91 33.80 -15.15
C PRO A 114 12.25 35.14 -14.71
N PRO A 115 13.01 36.09 -14.20
CA PRO A 115 12.44 37.34 -13.73
C PRO A 115 11.52 37.88 -14.81
N SER A 116 10.25 38.05 -14.47
CA SER A 116 9.24 38.63 -15.34
C SER A 116 9.84 39.85 -16.03
N ALA A 117 9.99 39.78 -17.33
CA ALA A 117 10.42 40.94 -18.15
C ALA A 117 9.59 42.15 -17.72
N ALA A 118 10.26 43.10 -17.14
CA ALA A 118 9.68 44.35 -16.68
C ALA A 118 8.73 44.86 -17.78
N ARG A 119 7.49 45.08 -17.39
CA ARG A 119 6.51 45.72 -18.28
C ARG A 119 7.14 47.01 -18.80
N ALA A 120 7.41 47.07 -20.09
CA ALA A 120 7.73 48.31 -20.76
C ALA A 120 6.55 49.27 -20.54
N GLU A 121 6.82 50.38 -19.86
CA GLU A 121 5.85 51.45 -19.73
C GLU A 121 5.50 51.93 -21.14
N PRO A 122 4.23 52.14 -21.44
CA PRO A 122 3.86 52.75 -22.71
C PRO A 122 4.35 54.19 -22.73
N ASP A 123 5.19 54.49 -23.73
CA ASP A 123 5.77 55.79 -24.07
C ASP A 123 4.68 56.86 -24.09
N ALA A 124 4.88 57.89 -23.28
CA ALA A 124 3.99 59.05 -23.24
C ALA A 124 4.08 59.83 -24.58
N ALA A 125 2.98 59.92 -25.28
CA ALA A 125 2.88 60.71 -26.47
C ALA A 125 3.18 62.17 -26.18
N PRO A 126 3.97 62.89 -27.04
CA PRO A 126 4.25 64.28 -26.83
C PRO A 126 3.04 65.15 -27.22
N SER A 127 2.63 65.97 -26.26
CA SER A 127 1.70 67.07 -26.54
C SER A 127 2.35 68.06 -27.50
N SER A 128 1.70 68.34 -28.58
CA SER A 128 2.07 69.40 -29.51
C SER A 128 0.99 70.48 -29.55
N PRO A 129 1.35 71.71 -29.95
CA PRO A 129 0.95 73.01 -29.41
C PRO A 129 -0.41 73.50 -29.84
#